data_02617068de684132a626e80770dc026f
#
_entry.id   02617068de684132a626e80770dc026f
#
_cell.length_a   1.000
_cell.length_b   1.000
_cell.length_c   1.000
_cell.angle_alpha   90.00
_cell.angle_beta   90.00
_cell.angle_gamma   90.00
#
_symmetry.space_group_name_H-M   'P 1'
#
loop_
_entity.id
_entity.type
_entity.pdbx_description
1 polymer ?
#
loop_
_entity_poly.entity_id
_entity_poly.type
_entity_poly.pdbx_seq_one_letter_code
_entity_poly.pdbx_strand_id
1 'polypeptide(L)'
;RAIELLERVGIVDAEKRMKNYPHQLSGGMRQRVVIAIALSCDPDVLICDEPTTALDVTIQAKILELIQDIQKEKNLSVIYITHDLGVVAKVADYVAVMYAGRIVEKGTIDEVFYDPRHPYTWGLLSAMPDIDTNDDELYAIPGTPPNLSKPIVGDAFAPRNEFALNIDFRLEPPLFNAGGNHRVATWLMHENAPKVEMPRSLQKRLEKMKKEAGML
;
A
#
# COMPACT_ATOMS: atom_id res chain seq x y z
N ARG A 1 9.45 -17.57 27.80
CA ARG A 1 8.74 -17.23 26.52
C ARG A 1 8.69 -15.72 26.24
N ALA A 2 8.25 -14.85 27.19
CA ALA A 2 8.19 -13.41 26.92
C ALA A 2 9.57 -12.79 26.65
N ILE A 3 10.58 -13.14 27.45
CA ILE A 3 11.96 -12.68 27.27
C ILE A 3 12.50 -13.14 25.91
N GLU A 4 12.34 -14.39 25.54
CA GLU A 4 12.73 -14.96 24.25
C GLU A 4 12.09 -14.22 23.05
N LEU A 5 10.80 -13.85 23.17
CA LEU A 5 10.11 -13.07 22.14
C LEU A 5 10.69 -11.64 22.03
N LEU A 6 11.01 -11.02 23.17
CA LEU A 6 11.63 -9.69 23.16
C LEU A 6 13.04 -9.72 22.55
N GLU A 7 13.84 -10.74 22.86
CA GLU A 7 15.16 -10.96 22.27
C GLU A 7 15.05 -11.19 20.76
N ARG A 8 14.06 -12.01 20.33
CA ARG A 8 13.79 -12.32 18.93
C ARG A 8 13.45 -11.06 18.10
N VAL A 9 12.68 -10.13 18.65
CA VAL A 9 12.41 -8.85 17.99
C VAL A 9 13.54 -7.82 18.16
N GLY A 10 14.68 -8.22 18.74
CA GLY A 10 15.87 -7.40 18.87
C GLY A 10 15.81 -6.35 20.00
N ILE A 11 15.12 -6.64 21.09
CA ILE A 11 15.18 -5.83 22.32
C ILE A 11 16.43 -6.25 23.11
N VAL A 12 17.39 -5.34 23.18
CA VAL A 12 18.62 -5.53 23.99
C VAL A 12 18.28 -5.49 25.48
N ASP A 13 18.94 -6.33 26.28
CA ASP A 13 18.69 -6.49 27.73
C ASP A 13 17.22 -6.79 28.05
N ALA A 14 16.58 -7.71 27.29
CA ALA A 14 15.17 -8.02 27.37
C ALA A 14 14.65 -8.29 28.79
N GLU A 15 15.44 -9.03 29.61
CA GLU A 15 15.10 -9.33 31.01
C GLU A 15 14.96 -8.05 31.86
N LYS A 16 15.86 -7.10 31.69
CA LYS A 16 15.79 -5.81 32.40
C LYS A 16 14.61 -4.98 31.88
N ARG A 17 14.36 -5.02 30.55
CA ARG A 17 13.30 -4.26 29.88
C ARG A 17 11.90 -4.75 30.21
N MET A 18 11.73 -6.01 30.62
CA MET A 18 10.46 -6.56 31.12
C MET A 18 9.85 -5.76 32.28
N LYS A 19 10.68 -5.04 33.05
CA LYS A 19 10.24 -4.20 34.18
C LYS A 19 9.95 -2.74 33.77
N ASN A 20 10.19 -2.38 32.51
CA ASN A 20 10.01 -1.01 32.04
C ASN A 20 8.55 -0.76 31.68
N TYR A 21 8.11 0.48 31.92
CA TYR A 21 6.84 0.98 31.41
C TYR A 21 6.96 1.45 29.96
N PRO A 22 5.87 1.49 29.18
CA PRO A 22 5.91 1.91 27.77
C PRO A 22 6.55 3.28 27.52
N HIS A 23 6.38 4.24 28.41
CA HIS A 23 6.98 5.58 28.31
C HIS A 23 8.51 5.59 28.49
N GLN A 24 9.09 4.52 29.01
CA GLN A 24 10.54 4.36 29.17
C GLN A 24 11.20 3.70 27.95
N LEU A 25 10.41 3.33 26.93
CA LEU A 25 10.87 2.73 25.69
C LEU A 25 10.84 3.75 24.56
N SER A 26 11.82 3.70 23.66
CA SER A 26 11.79 4.48 22.42
C SER A 26 10.63 4.05 21.50
N GLY A 27 10.28 4.85 20.49
CA GLY A 27 9.25 4.51 19.51
C GLY A 27 9.49 3.16 18.84
N GLY A 28 10.69 2.94 18.32
CA GLY A 28 11.07 1.66 17.71
C GLY A 28 11.08 0.48 18.68
N MET A 29 11.44 0.69 19.95
CA MET A 29 11.33 -0.37 20.98
C MET A 29 9.87 -0.70 21.27
N ARG A 30 9.00 0.28 21.40
CA ARG A 30 7.56 0.04 21.58
C ARG A 30 6.99 -0.77 20.41
N GLN A 31 7.34 -0.40 19.16
CA GLN A 31 6.89 -1.13 17.98
C GLN A 31 7.36 -2.60 18.01
N ARG A 32 8.62 -2.86 18.37
CA ARG A 32 9.15 -4.23 18.52
C ARG A 32 8.40 -5.02 19.62
N VAL A 33 8.05 -4.38 20.72
CA VAL A 33 7.23 -5.02 21.78
C VAL A 33 5.82 -5.36 21.24
N VAL A 34 5.18 -4.48 20.45
CA VAL A 34 3.88 -4.78 19.85
C VAL A 34 3.98 -5.97 18.88
N ILE A 35 5.05 -6.05 18.08
CA ILE A 35 5.31 -7.21 17.21
C ILE A 35 5.50 -8.49 18.06
N ALA A 36 6.27 -8.43 19.15
CA ALA A 36 6.44 -9.59 20.05
C ALA A 36 5.11 -10.07 20.66
N ILE A 37 4.22 -9.14 21.02
CA ILE A 37 2.88 -9.45 21.51
C ILE A 37 2.06 -10.16 20.42
N ALA A 38 2.04 -9.63 19.20
CA ALA A 38 1.32 -10.24 18.07
C ALA A 38 1.82 -11.66 17.78
N LEU A 39 3.12 -11.89 17.89
CA LEU A 39 3.74 -13.20 17.66
C LEU A 39 3.57 -14.20 18.83
N SER A 40 3.12 -13.74 20.00
CA SER A 40 3.06 -14.58 21.22
C SER A 40 2.07 -15.75 21.13
N CYS A 41 1.09 -15.67 20.22
CA CYS A 41 0.09 -16.70 19.96
C CYS A 41 0.46 -17.62 18.78
N ASP A 42 1.66 -17.50 18.22
CA ASP A 42 2.12 -18.25 17.03
C ASP A 42 1.08 -18.21 15.88
N PRO A 43 0.75 -17.01 15.35
CA PRO A 43 -0.28 -16.85 14.34
C PRO A 43 0.16 -17.39 12.97
N ASP A 44 -0.81 -17.80 12.13
CA ASP A 44 -0.59 -18.12 10.72
C ASP A 44 -0.60 -16.84 9.86
N VAL A 45 -1.28 -15.79 10.31
CA VAL A 45 -1.44 -14.51 9.61
C VAL A 45 -1.11 -13.36 10.57
N LEU A 46 -0.22 -12.46 10.14
CA LEU A 46 0.12 -11.22 10.83
C LEU A 46 -0.49 -10.04 10.10
N ILE A 47 -1.30 -9.21 10.78
CA ILE A 47 -1.84 -7.97 10.24
C ILE A 47 -1.03 -6.81 10.79
N CYS A 48 -0.41 -6.05 9.91
CA CYS A 48 0.42 -4.89 10.21
C CYS A 48 -0.32 -3.62 9.74
N ASP A 49 -1.03 -2.98 10.66
CA ASP A 49 -1.75 -1.73 10.39
C ASP A 49 -0.84 -0.53 10.71
N GLU A 50 -0.42 0.18 9.66
CA GLU A 50 0.51 1.31 9.72
C GLU A 50 1.77 1.01 10.57
N PRO A 51 2.51 -0.09 10.31
CA PRO A 51 3.53 -0.59 11.23
C PRO A 51 4.73 0.33 11.41
N THR A 52 4.89 1.32 10.54
CA THR A 52 6.03 2.24 10.52
C THR A 52 5.66 3.70 10.75
N THR A 53 4.37 3.99 10.99
CA THR A 53 3.90 5.36 11.25
C THR A 53 4.58 5.96 12.47
N ALA A 54 4.99 7.23 12.37
CA ALA A 54 5.70 7.99 13.40
C ALA A 54 7.10 7.46 13.79
N LEU A 55 7.72 6.66 12.91
CA LEU A 55 9.12 6.23 13.04
C LEU A 55 10.00 6.98 12.03
N ASP A 56 11.26 7.23 12.40
CA ASP A 56 12.24 7.73 11.44
C ASP A 56 12.58 6.68 10.38
N VAL A 57 13.05 7.12 9.21
CA VAL A 57 13.29 6.28 8.03
C VAL A 57 14.20 5.09 8.33
N THR A 58 15.21 5.29 9.19
CA THR A 58 16.16 4.24 9.55
C THR A 58 15.51 3.16 10.40
N ILE A 59 14.70 3.55 11.37
CA ILE A 59 13.95 2.61 12.22
C ILE A 59 12.85 1.92 11.43
N GLN A 60 12.15 2.65 10.53
CA GLN A 60 11.17 2.08 9.62
C GLN A 60 11.76 0.92 8.80
N ALA A 61 12.93 1.13 8.17
CA ALA A 61 13.60 0.07 7.40
C ALA A 61 13.88 -1.18 8.26
N LYS A 62 14.41 -0.99 9.47
CA LYS A 62 14.71 -2.09 10.40
C LYS A 62 13.47 -2.84 10.89
N ILE A 63 12.33 -2.16 11.04
CA ILE A 63 11.07 -2.82 11.42
C ILE A 63 10.54 -3.66 10.25
N LEU A 64 10.60 -3.15 9.02
CA LEU A 64 10.19 -3.91 7.84
C LEU A 64 11.07 -5.16 7.63
N GLU A 65 12.38 -5.03 7.74
CA GLU A 65 13.32 -6.16 7.69
C GLU A 65 13.00 -7.20 8.77
N LEU A 66 12.77 -6.77 10.01
CA LEU A 66 12.39 -7.66 11.10
C LEU A 66 11.12 -8.47 10.78
N ILE A 67 10.07 -7.79 10.24
CA ILE A 67 8.82 -8.47 9.89
C ILE A 67 9.06 -9.48 8.75
N GLN A 68 9.83 -9.13 7.72
CA GLN A 68 10.18 -10.03 6.62
C GLN A 68 11.01 -11.23 7.08
N ASP A 69 11.95 -11.06 8.01
CA ASP A 69 12.74 -12.15 8.56
C ASP A 69 11.84 -13.13 9.36
N ILE A 70 10.95 -12.59 10.17
CA ILE A 70 9.97 -13.39 10.92
C ILE A 70 9.01 -14.12 9.98
N GLN A 71 8.54 -13.46 8.91
CA GLN A 71 7.69 -14.03 7.88
C GLN A 71 8.35 -15.26 7.25
N LYS A 72 9.62 -15.15 6.84
CA LYS A 72 10.39 -16.23 6.24
C LYS A 72 10.63 -17.37 7.23
N GLU A 73 11.06 -17.04 8.44
CA GLU A 73 11.39 -18.03 9.48
C GLU A 73 10.17 -18.84 9.91
N LYS A 74 9.02 -18.18 10.08
CA LYS A 74 7.78 -18.83 10.54
C LYS A 74 6.86 -19.28 9.40
N ASN A 75 7.18 -18.96 8.15
CA ASN A 75 6.35 -19.21 6.97
C ASN A 75 4.91 -18.68 7.16
N LEU A 76 4.76 -17.48 7.72
CA LEU A 76 3.48 -16.85 7.96
C LEU A 76 3.09 -15.89 6.83
N SER A 77 1.78 -15.68 6.67
CA SER A 77 1.26 -14.65 5.76
C SER A 77 1.23 -13.29 6.44
N VAL A 78 1.60 -12.23 5.73
CA VAL A 78 1.57 -10.86 6.27
C VAL A 78 0.64 -10.00 5.45
N ILE A 79 -0.28 -9.29 6.12
CA ILE A 79 -1.14 -8.27 5.51
C ILE A 79 -0.64 -6.91 6.00
N TYR A 80 -0.10 -6.11 5.07
CA TYR A 80 0.28 -4.72 5.36
C TYR A 80 -0.86 -3.77 4.98
N ILE A 81 -1.24 -2.90 5.91
CA ILE A 81 -2.14 -1.78 5.67
C ILE A 81 -1.30 -0.52 5.79
N THR A 82 -1.15 0.23 4.71
CA THR A 82 -0.30 1.43 4.69
C THR A 82 -0.69 2.36 3.53
N HIS A 83 -0.41 3.63 3.68
CA HIS A 83 -0.51 4.64 2.62
C HIS A 83 0.85 4.92 1.94
N ASP A 84 1.93 4.31 2.41
CA ASP A 84 3.28 4.50 1.88
C ASP A 84 3.57 3.51 0.75
N LEU A 85 3.53 3.99 -0.48
CA LEU A 85 3.82 3.18 -1.67
C LEU A 85 5.26 2.67 -1.71
N GLY A 86 6.21 3.37 -1.09
CA GLY A 86 7.59 2.91 -0.97
C GLY A 86 7.71 1.67 -0.06
N VAL A 87 6.91 1.62 1.00
CA VAL A 87 6.78 0.42 1.84
C VAL A 87 6.17 -0.72 1.03
N VAL A 88 5.05 -0.47 0.33
CA VAL A 88 4.38 -1.48 -0.50
C VAL A 88 5.34 -2.07 -1.52
N ALA A 89 6.06 -1.23 -2.27
CA ALA A 89 7.04 -1.66 -3.28
C ALA A 89 8.15 -2.56 -2.72
N LYS A 90 8.49 -2.39 -1.42
CA LYS A 90 9.57 -3.15 -0.77
C LYS A 90 9.13 -4.50 -0.21
N VAL A 91 7.87 -4.63 0.24
CA VAL A 91 7.46 -5.80 1.04
C VAL A 91 6.33 -6.63 0.42
N ALA A 92 5.59 -6.11 -0.57
CA ALA A 92 4.40 -6.76 -1.06
C ALA A 92 4.67 -7.66 -2.28
N ASP A 93 4.07 -8.85 -2.28
CA ASP A 93 3.96 -9.72 -3.47
C ASP A 93 2.67 -9.39 -4.24
N TYR A 94 1.62 -9.01 -3.51
CA TYR A 94 0.29 -8.72 -4.04
C TYR A 94 -0.26 -7.44 -3.43
N VAL A 95 -0.91 -6.61 -4.24
CA VAL A 95 -1.41 -5.29 -3.85
C VAL A 95 -2.91 -5.19 -4.06
N ALA A 96 -3.61 -4.57 -3.11
CA ALA A 96 -5.00 -4.17 -3.24
C ALA A 96 -5.10 -2.66 -2.93
N VAL A 97 -5.36 -1.86 -3.96
CA VAL A 97 -5.60 -0.42 -3.83
C VAL A 97 -7.04 -0.20 -3.39
N MET A 98 -7.23 0.55 -2.31
CA MET A 98 -8.55 0.83 -1.75
C MET A 98 -8.89 2.32 -1.85
N TYR A 99 -10.15 2.60 -2.17
CA TYR A 99 -10.72 3.94 -2.11
C TYR A 99 -12.12 3.87 -1.50
N ALA A 100 -12.41 4.75 -0.55
CA ALA A 100 -13.72 4.84 0.11
C ALA A 100 -14.29 3.47 0.60
N GLY A 101 -13.42 2.60 1.14
CA GLY A 101 -13.79 1.28 1.66
C GLY A 101 -13.98 0.19 0.60
N ARG A 102 -13.67 0.47 -0.68
CA ARG A 102 -13.76 -0.49 -1.80
C ARG A 102 -12.39 -0.77 -2.40
N ILE A 103 -12.17 -2.00 -2.86
CA ILE A 103 -11.00 -2.34 -3.66
C ILE A 103 -11.27 -1.85 -5.09
N VAL A 104 -10.45 -0.89 -5.55
CA VAL A 104 -10.56 -0.31 -6.88
C VAL A 104 -9.61 -0.96 -7.88
N GLU A 105 -8.48 -1.49 -7.42
CA GLU A 105 -7.53 -2.22 -8.25
C GLU A 105 -6.77 -3.23 -7.39
N LYS A 106 -6.49 -4.42 -7.92
CA LYS A 106 -5.68 -5.43 -7.24
C LYS A 106 -4.96 -6.33 -8.23
N GLY A 107 -3.79 -6.80 -7.84
CA GLY A 107 -2.93 -7.66 -8.65
C GLY A 107 -1.61 -7.93 -7.97
N THR A 108 -0.67 -8.55 -8.67
CA THR A 108 0.71 -8.62 -8.23
C THR A 108 1.31 -7.23 -8.15
N ILE A 109 2.42 -7.07 -7.42
CA ILE A 109 3.13 -5.79 -7.35
C ILE A 109 3.47 -5.28 -8.77
N ASP A 110 3.91 -6.16 -9.66
CA ASP A 110 4.25 -5.80 -11.03
C ASP A 110 3.06 -5.32 -11.84
N GLU A 111 1.90 -6.00 -11.72
CA GLU A 111 0.68 -5.63 -12.44
C GLU A 111 0.19 -4.25 -12.01
N VAL A 112 0.19 -3.95 -10.69
CA VAL A 112 -0.35 -2.69 -10.17
C VAL A 112 0.64 -1.53 -10.31
N PHE A 113 1.96 -1.75 -10.12
CA PHE A 113 2.95 -0.69 -10.14
C PHE A 113 3.46 -0.36 -11.55
N TYR A 114 3.53 -1.34 -12.46
CA TYR A 114 4.06 -1.13 -13.80
C TYR A 114 3.01 -1.10 -14.91
N ASP A 115 1.77 -1.58 -14.64
CA ASP A 115 0.65 -1.53 -15.59
C ASP A 115 -0.67 -1.10 -14.90
N PRO A 116 -0.69 0.00 -14.12
CA PRO A 116 -1.89 0.45 -13.41
C PRO A 116 -3.01 0.79 -14.40
N ARG A 117 -4.25 0.43 -14.06
CA ARG A 117 -5.41 0.60 -14.94
C ARG A 117 -6.49 1.50 -14.35
N HIS A 118 -6.49 1.70 -13.03
CA HIS A 118 -7.47 2.58 -12.39
C HIS A 118 -6.96 4.03 -12.31
N PRO A 119 -7.75 5.05 -12.67
CA PRO A 119 -7.32 6.45 -12.60
C PRO A 119 -6.88 6.91 -11.19
N TYR A 120 -7.46 6.34 -10.13
CA TYR A 120 -6.99 6.61 -8.76
C TYR A 120 -5.57 6.10 -8.53
N THR A 121 -5.24 4.89 -9.01
CA THR A 121 -3.88 4.34 -8.94
C THR A 121 -2.90 5.17 -9.76
N TRP A 122 -3.33 5.68 -10.92
CA TRP A 122 -2.51 6.64 -11.69
C TRP A 122 -2.17 7.87 -10.87
N GLY A 123 -3.16 8.44 -10.17
CA GLY A 123 -2.97 9.57 -9.29
C GLY A 123 -2.00 9.29 -8.15
N LEU A 124 -2.14 8.13 -7.49
CA LEU A 124 -1.25 7.72 -6.40
C LEU A 124 0.20 7.58 -6.88
N LEU A 125 0.42 6.87 -7.99
CA LEU A 125 1.76 6.67 -8.55
C LEU A 125 2.36 7.98 -9.08
N SER A 126 1.54 8.89 -9.63
CA SER A 126 2.00 10.21 -10.08
C SER A 126 2.39 11.13 -8.91
N ALA A 127 1.80 10.95 -7.73
CA ALA A 127 2.09 11.74 -6.53
C ALA A 127 3.35 11.25 -5.78
N MET A 128 3.94 10.10 -6.16
CA MET A 128 5.19 9.64 -5.54
C MET A 128 6.33 10.62 -5.87
N PRO A 129 7.18 11.01 -4.90
CA PRO A 129 8.37 11.81 -5.19
C PRO A 129 9.31 11.06 -6.15
N ASP A 130 9.79 11.75 -7.18
CA ASP A 130 10.87 11.26 -8.03
C ASP A 130 12.09 12.17 -7.81
N ILE A 131 13.22 11.58 -7.40
CA ILE A 131 14.44 12.34 -7.03
C ILE A 131 15.08 12.98 -8.28
N ASP A 132 14.79 12.45 -9.46
CA ASP A 132 15.45 12.84 -10.71
C ASP A 132 14.60 13.77 -11.59
N THR A 133 13.35 14.03 -11.26
CA THR A 133 12.52 14.96 -12.02
C THR A 133 12.57 16.36 -11.40
N ASN A 134 12.97 17.35 -12.25
CA ASN A 134 12.84 18.77 -11.95
C ASN A 134 11.39 19.29 -12.10
N ASP A 135 10.39 18.40 -12.04
CA ASP A 135 8.99 18.81 -12.08
C ASP A 135 8.64 19.41 -10.72
N ASP A 136 8.59 20.75 -10.67
CA ASP A 136 8.25 21.53 -9.47
C ASP A 136 6.79 21.32 -9.00
N GLU A 137 5.96 20.60 -9.74
CA GLU A 137 4.57 20.34 -9.41
C GLU A 137 4.31 18.82 -9.27
N LEU A 138 4.11 18.37 -8.03
CA LEU A 138 3.56 17.04 -7.77
C LEU A 138 2.10 16.98 -8.22
N TYR A 139 1.75 15.93 -8.96
CA TYR A 139 0.36 15.69 -9.33
C TYR A 139 -0.49 15.48 -8.07
N ALA A 140 -1.53 16.29 -7.93
CA ALA A 140 -2.51 16.16 -6.86
C ALA A 140 -3.86 15.69 -7.44
N ILE A 141 -4.42 14.61 -6.91
CA ILE A 141 -5.76 14.15 -7.30
C ILE A 141 -6.77 15.24 -6.92
N PRO A 142 -7.52 15.78 -7.90
CA PRO A 142 -8.44 16.91 -7.67
C PRO A 142 -9.57 16.57 -6.70
N GLY A 143 -10.22 17.60 -6.14
CA GLY A 143 -11.40 17.48 -5.30
C GLY A 143 -11.13 16.89 -3.91
N THR A 144 -12.20 16.60 -3.18
CA THR A 144 -12.16 16.05 -1.81
C THR A 144 -12.70 14.62 -1.78
N PRO A 145 -12.19 13.75 -0.89
CA PRO A 145 -12.77 12.42 -0.68
C PRO A 145 -14.26 12.49 -0.33
N PRO A 146 -15.04 11.46 -0.68
CA PRO A 146 -16.47 11.44 -0.40
C PRO A 146 -16.75 11.37 1.11
N ASN A 147 -17.89 11.93 1.51
CA ASN A 147 -18.38 11.78 2.87
C ASN A 147 -18.99 10.39 3.06
N LEU A 148 -18.29 9.52 3.78
CA LEU A 148 -18.71 8.12 4.02
C LEU A 148 -19.87 7.99 5.02
N SER A 149 -20.33 9.06 5.65
CA SER A 149 -21.54 9.03 6.48
C SER A 149 -22.84 8.95 5.68
N LYS A 150 -22.75 9.11 4.34
CA LYS A 150 -23.88 9.05 3.40
C LYS A 150 -23.69 7.87 2.45
N PRO A 151 -24.78 7.22 2.01
CA PRO A 151 -24.70 6.22 0.96
C PRO A 151 -24.09 6.82 -0.31
N ILE A 152 -23.12 6.09 -0.90
CA ILE A 152 -22.52 6.46 -2.18
C ILE A 152 -23.31 5.76 -3.27
N VAL A 153 -23.71 6.51 -4.30
CA VAL A 153 -24.35 5.99 -5.51
C VAL A 153 -23.32 6.00 -6.63
N GLY A 154 -23.17 4.87 -7.33
CA GLY A 154 -22.16 4.73 -8.38
C GLY A 154 -20.74 4.53 -7.84
N ASP A 155 -19.76 4.93 -8.65
CA ASP A 155 -18.35 4.88 -8.27
C ASP A 155 -18.01 6.02 -7.31
N ALA A 156 -17.46 5.67 -6.15
CA ALA A 156 -17.03 6.63 -5.13
C ALA A 156 -15.95 7.61 -5.66
N PHE A 157 -15.16 7.20 -6.63
CA PHE A 157 -14.10 8.01 -7.23
C PHE A 157 -14.60 8.91 -8.36
N ALA A 158 -15.78 8.68 -8.96
CA ALA A 158 -16.30 9.41 -10.10
C ALA A 158 -16.19 10.95 -9.97
N PRO A 159 -16.54 11.59 -8.82
CA PRO A 159 -16.44 13.06 -8.69
C PRO A 159 -15.01 13.62 -8.76
N ARG A 160 -14.00 12.77 -8.66
CA ARG A 160 -12.57 13.12 -8.70
C ARG A 160 -11.85 12.54 -9.91
N ASN A 161 -12.56 11.77 -10.72
CA ASN A 161 -12.04 11.10 -11.90
C ASN A 161 -12.25 11.98 -13.14
N GLU A 162 -11.19 12.51 -13.70
CA GLU A 162 -11.24 13.32 -14.93
C GLU A 162 -11.78 12.53 -16.14
N PHE A 163 -11.72 11.20 -16.06
CA PHE A 163 -12.17 10.28 -17.10
C PHE A 163 -13.52 9.64 -16.78
N ALA A 164 -14.26 10.18 -15.78
CA ALA A 164 -15.53 9.60 -15.37
C ALA A 164 -16.56 9.60 -16.50
N LEU A 165 -17.22 8.47 -16.66
CA LEU A 165 -18.33 8.28 -17.58
C LEU A 165 -19.66 8.55 -16.88
N ASN A 166 -20.71 8.82 -17.63
CA ASN A 166 -22.06 9.05 -17.05
C ASN A 166 -22.56 7.86 -16.21
N ILE A 167 -22.11 6.66 -16.51
CA ILE A 167 -22.46 5.43 -15.78
C ILE A 167 -21.81 5.39 -14.40
N ASP A 168 -20.59 5.96 -14.23
CA ASP A 168 -19.88 6.00 -12.94
C ASP A 168 -20.70 6.71 -11.85
N PHE A 169 -21.53 7.69 -12.22
CA PHE A 169 -22.40 8.41 -11.30
C PHE A 169 -23.70 7.66 -10.94
N ARG A 170 -23.95 6.49 -11.52
CA ARG A 170 -25.20 5.73 -11.36
C ARG A 170 -24.99 4.30 -10.84
N LEU A 171 -23.93 3.64 -11.33
CA LEU A 171 -23.66 2.23 -11.05
C LEU A 171 -22.20 2.05 -10.61
N GLU A 172 -22.01 1.31 -9.54
CA GLU A 172 -20.68 0.88 -9.08
C GLU A 172 -20.04 -0.04 -10.14
N PRO A 173 -18.78 0.20 -10.56
CA PRO A 173 -18.11 -0.67 -11.51
C PRO A 173 -17.79 -2.02 -10.88
N PRO A 174 -18.02 -3.15 -11.58
CA PRO A 174 -17.54 -4.44 -11.14
C PRO A 174 -16.02 -4.53 -11.29
N LEU A 175 -15.41 -5.52 -10.65
CA LEU A 175 -14.00 -5.86 -10.87
C LEU A 175 -13.82 -6.54 -12.23
N PHE A 176 -13.40 -5.79 -13.23
CA PHE A 176 -13.03 -6.30 -14.54
C PHE A 176 -11.70 -7.05 -14.51
N ASN A 177 -11.57 -8.05 -15.38
CA ASN A 177 -10.32 -8.77 -15.57
C ASN A 177 -9.41 -7.99 -16.54
N ALA A 178 -8.25 -7.55 -16.06
CA ALA A 178 -7.24 -6.87 -16.87
C ALA A 178 -6.12 -7.80 -17.39
N GLY A 179 -6.19 -9.09 -17.06
CA GLY A 179 -5.19 -10.12 -17.37
C GLY A 179 -4.61 -10.72 -16.09
N GLY A 180 -4.04 -11.92 -16.15
CA GLY A 180 -3.40 -12.56 -14.99
C GLY A 180 -4.22 -12.50 -13.71
N ASN A 181 -3.60 -12.02 -12.66
CA ASN A 181 -4.25 -11.76 -11.36
C ASN A 181 -4.86 -10.35 -11.25
N HIS A 182 -4.65 -9.50 -12.27
CA HIS A 182 -5.02 -8.10 -12.27
C HIS A 182 -6.54 -7.92 -12.39
N ARG A 183 -7.14 -7.22 -11.43
CA ARG A 183 -8.57 -6.91 -11.40
C ARG A 183 -8.75 -5.42 -11.10
N VAL A 184 -9.66 -4.75 -11.83
CA VAL A 184 -9.82 -3.30 -11.80
C VAL A 184 -11.30 -2.93 -11.79
N ALA A 185 -11.72 -2.10 -10.84
CA ALA A 185 -13.09 -1.63 -10.71
C ALA A 185 -13.25 -0.25 -11.36
N THR A 186 -13.30 -0.20 -12.68
CA THR A 186 -13.60 1.03 -13.45
C THR A 186 -14.35 0.69 -14.73
N TRP A 187 -15.38 1.47 -15.06
CA TRP A 187 -16.12 1.33 -16.32
C TRP A 187 -15.26 1.60 -17.55
N LEU A 188 -14.09 2.21 -17.42
CA LEU A 188 -13.11 2.38 -18.50
C LEU A 188 -12.57 1.04 -19.04
N MET A 189 -12.72 -0.06 -18.28
CA MET A 189 -12.35 -1.40 -18.71
C MET A 189 -13.46 -2.12 -19.50
N HIS A 190 -14.64 -1.54 -19.62
CA HIS A 190 -15.74 -2.10 -20.40
C HIS A 190 -15.43 -2.02 -21.91
N GLU A 191 -15.81 -3.04 -22.67
CA GLU A 191 -15.53 -3.15 -24.10
C GLU A 191 -16.02 -1.96 -24.96
N ASN A 192 -17.12 -1.32 -24.54
CA ASN A 192 -17.71 -0.15 -25.19
C ASN A 192 -17.22 1.19 -24.60
N ALA A 193 -16.27 1.17 -23.66
CA ALA A 193 -15.74 2.38 -23.08
C ALA A 193 -14.84 3.13 -24.09
N PRO A 194 -14.75 4.46 -24.01
CA PRO A 194 -13.76 5.20 -24.77
C PRO A 194 -12.36 4.78 -24.35
N LYS A 195 -11.43 4.71 -25.32
CA LYS A 195 -10.03 4.48 -24.99
C LYS A 195 -9.47 5.73 -24.34
N VAL A 196 -9.00 5.55 -23.11
CA VAL A 196 -8.36 6.61 -22.31
C VAL A 196 -6.91 6.24 -22.10
N GLU A 197 -6.02 7.19 -22.28
CA GLU A 197 -4.59 7.04 -22.00
C GLU A 197 -4.27 7.66 -20.65
N MET A 198 -3.42 6.97 -19.88
CA MET A 198 -2.89 7.54 -18.64
C MET A 198 -2.06 8.81 -18.93
N PRO A 199 -1.89 9.71 -17.96
CA PRO A 199 -1.10 10.93 -18.13
C PRO A 199 0.31 10.65 -18.65
N ARG A 200 0.79 11.45 -19.61
CA ARG A 200 2.11 11.26 -20.24
C ARG A 200 3.28 11.31 -19.26
N SER A 201 3.17 12.11 -18.20
CA SER A 201 4.16 12.16 -17.13
C SER A 201 4.29 10.79 -16.44
N LEU A 202 3.15 10.15 -16.12
CA LEU A 202 3.14 8.82 -15.54
C LEU A 202 3.67 7.76 -16.50
N GLN A 203 3.30 7.82 -17.79
CA GLN A 203 3.83 6.88 -18.81
C GLN A 203 5.37 6.89 -18.83
N LYS A 204 5.99 8.07 -18.92
CA LYS A 204 7.46 8.22 -18.91
C LYS A 204 8.07 7.67 -17.61
N ARG A 205 7.44 7.93 -16.49
CA ARG A 205 7.88 7.42 -15.19
C ARG A 205 7.84 5.89 -15.14
N LEU A 206 6.73 5.28 -15.57
CA LEU A 206 6.60 3.82 -15.61
C LEU A 206 7.62 3.17 -16.57
N GLU A 207 7.91 3.80 -17.73
CA GLU A 207 8.97 3.34 -18.64
C GLU A 207 10.35 3.36 -17.96
N LYS A 208 10.67 4.43 -17.22
CA LYS A 208 11.91 4.53 -16.44
C LYS A 208 11.97 3.41 -15.38
N MET A 209 10.92 3.27 -14.57
CA MET A 209 10.83 2.22 -13.56
C MET A 209 10.98 0.82 -14.14
N LYS A 210 10.35 0.52 -15.30
CA LYS A 210 10.48 -0.76 -16.00
C LYS A 210 11.91 -1.04 -16.45
N LYS A 211 12.61 -0.02 -16.97
CA LYS A 211 14.03 -0.13 -17.36
C LYS A 211 14.92 -0.42 -16.15
N GLU A 212 14.71 0.29 -15.04
CA GLU A 212 15.46 0.08 -13.80
C GLU A 212 15.21 -1.31 -13.20
N ALA A 213 14.00 -1.83 -13.35
CA ALA A 213 13.63 -3.19 -12.93
C ALA A 213 14.06 -4.30 -13.91
N GLY A 214 14.68 -3.96 -15.06
CA GLY A 214 15.11 -4.94 -16.06
C GLY A 214 13.95 -5.62 -16.80
N MET A 215 12.79 -4.97 -16.88
CA MET A 215 11.57 -5.46 -17.57
C MET A 215 11.48 -4.99 -19.03
N LEU A 216 12.37 -4.11 -19.46
CA LEU A 216 12.51 -3.57 -20.83
C LEU A 216 13.93 -3.71 -21.32
#